data_625c5e5a6a624980792480269fc6f9a1
#
_entry.id   625c5e5a6a624980792480269fc6f9a1
#
_cell.length_a   1.000
_cell.length_b   1.000
_cell.length_c   1.000
_cell.angle_alpha   90.00
_cell.angle_beta   90.00
_cell.angle_gamma   90.00
#
_symmetry.space_group_name_H-M   'P 1'
#
loop_
_entity.id
_entity.type
_entity.pdbx_description
1 polymer ?
#
loop_
_entity_poly.entity_id
_entity_poly.type
_entity_poly.pdbx_seq_one_letter_code
_entity_poly.pdbx_strand_id
1 'polypeptide(L)'
;MSRPYVVLRRGAWASLANNTEIDLDEATLERLRGLGDPTSAEDVAEIYRPLTQLLHLYIANAGRLRENSNRFLNLKVRRTPFVIGVAGSVAVGKSTTARLLRELLRRAPGNPKVDL
;
A
#
# COMPACT_ATOMS: atom_id res chain seq x y z
N MET A 1 -9.77 23.96 17.17
CA MET A 1 -9.38 23.91 15.75
C MET A 1 -9.07 22.47 15.36
N SER A 2 -9.81 21.90 14.42
CA SER A 2 -9.55 20.53 13.96
C SER A 2 -8.28 20.48 13.12
N ARG A 3 -7.44 19.49 13.38
CA ARG A 3 -6.25 19.24 12.56
C ARG A 3 -6.64 18.54 11.27
N PRO A 4 -5.99 18.84 10.13
CA PRO A 4 -6.31 18.18 8.86
C PRO A 4 -5.78 16.75 8.77
N TYR A 5 -5.24 16.21 9.86
CA TYR A 5 -4.64 14.87 9.89
C TYR A 5 -4.92 14.20 11.23
N VAL A 6 -4.87 12.88 11.21
CA VAL A 6 -5.00 12.04 12.40
C VAL A 6 -3.61 11.54 12.78
N VAL A 7 -3.28 11.64 14.07
CA VAL A 7 -2.00 11.13 14.60
C VAL A 7 -2.27 9.82 15.33
N LEU A 8 -1.62 8.76 14.90
CA LEU A 8 -1.74 7.43 15.49
C LEU A 8 -0.37 6.95 15.95
N ARG A 9 -0.32 6.41 17.15
CA ARG A 9 0.89 5.74 17.63
C ARG A 9 1.07 4.43 16.88
N ARG A 10 2.30 3.95 16.79
CA ARG A 10 2.66 2.72 16.06
C ARG A 10 1.79 1.52 16.46
N GLY A 11 1.59 1.29 17.75
CA GLY A 11 0.76 0.18 18.22
C GLY A 11 -0.71 0.30 17.83
N ALA A 12 -1.26 1.52 17.91
CA ALA A 12 -2.63 1.78 17.49
C ALA A 12 -2.79 1.58 15.98
N TRP A 13 -1.83 2.03 15.19
CA TRP A 13 -1.79 1.83 13.75
C TRP A 13 -1.74 0.34 13.39
N ALA A 14 -0.82 -0.39 14.02
CA ALA A 14 -0.66 -1.83 13.79
C ALA A 14 -1.94 -2.61 14.10
N SER A 15 -2.68 -2.21 15.14
CA SER A 15 -3.90 -2.90 15.54
C SER A 15 -5.07 -2.71 14.57
N LEU A 16 -5.00 -1.76 13.65
CA LEU A 16 -6.02 -1.53 12.64
C LEU A 16 -6.00 -2.58 11.53
N ALA A 17 -4.88 -3.28 11.35
CA ALA A 17 -4.77 -4.32 10.34
C ALA A 17 -5.62 -5.53 10.74
N ASN A 18 -6.42 -6.03 9.78
CA ASN A 18 -7.10 -7.31 9.96
C ASN A 18 -6.09 -8.44 10.05
N ASN A 19 -6.48 -9.57 10.67
CA ASN A 19 -5.66 -10.76 10.75
C ASN A 19 -5.45 -11.46 9.39
N THR A 20 -5.59 -10.71 8.31
CA THR A 20 -5.28 -11.23 6.98
C THR A 20 -3.78 -11.40 6.90
N GLU A 21 -3.34 -12.64 6.88
CA GLU A 21 -1.93 -12.96 6.79
C GLU A 21 -1.40 -12.56 5.41
N ILE A 22 -0.65 -11.48 5.39
CA ILE A 22 0.20 -11.16 4.25
C ILE A 22 1.61 -11.47 4.72
N ASP A 23 1.98 -12.73 4.64
CA ASP A 23 3.28 -13.17 5.11
C ASP A 23 4.35 -12.97 4.06
N LEU A 24 5.29 -12.08 4.37
CA LEU A 24 6.57 -12.05 3.68
C LEU A 24 7.55 -12.88 4.50
N ASP A 25 8.10 -13.91 3.90
CA ASP A 25 9.18 -14.65 4.54
C ASP A 25 10.48 -13.83 4.56
N GLU A 26 11.44 -14.23 5.39
CA GLU A 26 12.72 -13.53 5.53
C GLU A 26 13.49 -13.46 4.20
N ALA A 27 13.43 -14.50 3.40
CA ALA A 27 14.12 -14.53 2.11
C ALA A 27 13.53 -13.50 1.13
N THR A 28 12.22 -13.37 1.10
CA THR A 28 11.54 -12.37 0.27
C THR A 28 11.85 -10.97 0.76
N LEU A 29 11.80 -10.72 2.06
CA LEU A 29 12.13 -9.43 2.65
C LEU A 29 13.58 -9.04 2.34
N GLU A 30 14.51 -9.98 2.45
CA GLU A 30 15.92 -9.77 2.14
C GLU A 30 16.12 -9.30 0.69
N ARG A 31 15.39 -9.90 -0.25
CA ARG A 31 15.45 -9.50 -1.66
C ARG A 31 14.86 -8.11 -1.92
N LEU A 32 13.84 -7.74 -1.18
CA LEU A 32 13.12 -6.49 -1.40
C LEU A 32 13.80 -5.30 -0.74
N ARG A 33 14.47 -5.53 0.37
CA ARG A 33 15.12 -4.47 1.12
C ARG A 33 16.43 -4.06 0.46
N GLY A 34 16.73 -2.76 0.49
CA GLY A 34 17.97 -2.22 -0.03
C GLY A 34 19.16 -2.61 0.85
N LEU A 35 20.36 -2.56 0.29
CA LEU A 35 21.59 -2.83 1.02
C LEU A 35 21.71 -1.84 2.20
N GLY A 36 21.87 -2.40 3.41
CA GLY A 36 21.95 -1.59 4.63
C GLY A 36 20.62 -1.06 5.16
N ASP A 37 19.49 -1.40 4.51
CA ASP A 37 18.17 -1.00 4.98
C ASP A 37 17.78 -1.86 6.20
N PRO A 38 17.42 -1.23 7.35
CA PRO A 38 17.13 -1.97 8.58
C PRO A 38 15.70 -2.51 8.67
N THR A 39 14.88 -2.37 7.64
CA THR A 39 13.48 -2.80 7.69
C THR A 39 13.37 -4.27 8.07
N SER A 40 12.61 -4.56 9.12
CA SER A 40 12.44 -5.90 9.68
C SER A 40 11.07 -6.48 9.32
N ALA A 41 10.88 -7.78 9.54
CA ALA A 41 9.59 -8.44 9.41
C ALA A 41 8.54 -7.80 10.35
N GLU A 42 8.96 -7.36 11.52
CA GLU A 42 8.11 -6.64 12.48
C GLU A 42 7.64 -5.30 11.90
N ASP A 43 8.53 -4.55 11.27
CA ASP A 43 8.16 -3.29 10.58
C ASP A 43 7.13 -3.55 9.48
N VAL A 44 7.29 -4.63 8.73
CA VAL A 44 6.33 -5.01 7.70
C VAL A 44 4.95 -5.28 8.31
N ALA A 45 4.90 -6.05 9.39
CA ALA A 45 3.65 -6.40 10.06
C ALA A 45 2.98 -5.19 10.70
N GLU A 46 3.73 -4.31 11.36
CA GLU A 46 3.18 -3.22 12.16
C GLU A 46 2.92 -1.95 11.36
N ILE A 47 3.70 -1.68 10.33
CA ILE A 47 3.63 -0.43 9.57
C ILE A 47 3.04 -0.65 8.18
N TYR A 48 3.62 -1.56 7.42
CA TYR A 48 3.28 -1.75 6.01
C TYR A 48 1.96 -2.49 5.79
N ARG A 49 1.63 -3.46 6.63
CA ARG A 49 0.38 -4.20 6.49
C ARG A 49 -0.86 -3.30 6.65
N PRO A 50 -0.97 -2.47 7.71
CA PRO A 50 -2.09 -1.52 7.81
C PRO A 50 -2.10 -0.52 6.65
N LEU A 51 -0.93 -0.04 6.23
CA LEU A 51 -0.82 0.90 5.11
C LEU A 51 -1.33 0.26 3.81
N THR A 52 -0.97 -0.98 3.56
CA THR A 52 -1.44 -1.72 2.37
C THR A 52 -2.95 -1.87 2.38
N GLN A 53 -3.55 -2.17 3.51
CA GLN A 53 -5.00 -2.28 3.65
C GLN A 53 -5.69 -0.94 3.38
N LEU A 54 -5.14 0.14 3.91
CA LEU A 54 -5.68 1.48 3.65
C LEU A 54 -5.59 1.85 2.17
N LEU A 55 -4.44 1.62 1.54
CA LEU A 55 -4.25 1.87 0.11
C LEU A 55 -5.22 1.05 -0.73
N HIS A 56 -5.45 -0.20 -0.36
CA HIS A 56 -6.40 -1.06 -1.06
C HIS A 56 -7.83 -0.49 -1.02
N LEU A 57 -8.24 0.13 0.10
CA LEU A 57 -9.52 0.81 0.20
C LEU A 57 -9.61 1.97 -0.79
N TYR A 58 -8.59 2.79 -0.90
CA TYR A 58 -8.55 3.90 -1.86
C TYR A 58 -8.64 3.38 -3.30
N ILE A 59 -7.87 2.35 -3.62
CA ILE A 59 -7.84 1.76 -4.96
C ILE A 59 -9.23 1.22 -5.35
N ALA A 60 -9.85 0.46 -4.45
CA ALA A 60 -11.14 -0.15 -4.70
C ALA A 60 -12.24 0.90 -4.87
N ASN A 61 -12.25 1.93 -4.05
CA ASN A 61 -13.26 2.98 -4.12
C ASN A 61 -13.07 3.90 -5.33
N ALA A 62 -11.83 4.21 -5.69
CA ALA A 62 -11.53 4.96 -6.90
C ALA A 62 -12.01 4.23 -8.16
N GLY A 63 -11.81 2.91 -8.20
CA GLY A 63 -12.27 2.05 -9.29
C GLY A 63 -13.80 2.07 -9.43
N ARG A 64 -14.50 1.90 -8.31
CA ARG A 64 -15.98 1.94 -8.29
C ARG A 64 -16.52 3.30 -8.72
N LEU A 65 -15.93 4.37 -8.21
CA LEU A 65 -16.34 5.72 -8.58
C LEU A 65 -16.19 5.94 -10.09
N ARG A 66 -15.08 5.49 -10.65
CA ARG A 66 -14.83 5.61 -12.08
C ARG A 66 -15.81 4.81 -12.92
N GLU A 67 -16.05 3.55 -12.55
CA GLU A 67 -17.05 2.71 -13.24
C GLU A 67 -18.42 3.36 -13.24
N ASN A 68 -18.86 3.83 -12.08
CA ASN A 68 -20.17 4.47 -11.93
C ASN A 68 -20.25 5.79 -12.70
N SER A 69 -19.20 6.58 -12.67
CA SER A 69 -19.13 7.85 -13.41
C SER A 69 -19.16 7.61 -14.92
N ASN A 70 -18.41 6.64 -15.41
CA ASN A 70 -18.40 6.29 -16.83
C ASN A 70 -19.76 5.79 -17.29
N ARG A 71 -20.43 5.00 -16.47
CA ARG A 71 -21.77 4.50 -16.77
C ARG A 71 -22.77 5.65 -16.82
N PHE A 72 -22.73 6.56 -15.86
CA PHE A 72 -23.61 7.74 -15.82
C PHE A 72 -23.40 8.63 -17.05
N LEU A 73 -22.14 8.84 -17.45
CA LEU A 73 -21.78 9.68 -18.59
C LEU A 73 -21.88 8.94 -19.94
N ASN A 74 -22.25 7.67 -19.92
CA ASN A 74 -22.32 6.82 -21.11
C ASN A 74 -20.98 6.75 -21.87
N LEU A 75 -19.87 6.72 -21.12
CA LEU A 75 -18.51 6.60 -21.65
C LEU A 75 -18.09 5.14 -21.68
N LYS A 76 -17.24 4.78 -22.65
CA LYS A 76 -16.63 3.46 -22.67
C LYS A 76 -15.76 3.28 -21.45
N VAL A 77 -15.88 2.12 -20.79
CA VAL A 77 -15.07 1.79 -19.62
C VAL A 77 -13.60 1.68 -20.05
N ARG A 78 -12.79 2.62 -19.59
CA ARG A 78 -11.34 2.54 -19.71
C ARG A 78 -10.77 2.31 -18.33
N ARG A 79 -9.86 1.35 -18.24
CA ARG A 79 -9.09 1.15 -17.00
C ARG A 79 -8.10 2.30 -16.90
N THR A 80 -8.19 3.07 -15.84
CA THR A 80 -7.17 4.06 -15.53
C THR A 80 -6.36 3.55 -14.34
N PRO A 81 -5.04 3.54 -14.43
CA PRO A 81 -4.22 3.08 -13.32
C PRO A 81 -4.34 4.01 -12.12
N PHE A 82 -4.30 3.44 -10.93
CA PHE A 82 -4.18 4.18 -9.68
C PHE A 82 -2.69 4.41 -9.44
N VAL A 83 -2.27 5.66 -9.31
CA VAL A 83 -0.85 6.00 -9.17
C VAL A 83 -0.55 6.35 -7.71
N ILE A 84 0.44 5.68 -7.14
CA ILE A 84 0.93 5.95 -5.79
C ILE A 84 2.33 6.54 -5.91
N GLY A 85 2.50 7.77 -5.41
CA GLY A 85 3.80 8.42 -5.37
C GLY A 85 4.51 8.15 -4.05
N VAL A 86 5.76 7.67 -4.13
CA VAL A 86 6.63 7.52 -2.96
C VAL A 86 7.72 8.58 -3.05
N ALA A 87 7.68 9.52 -2.12
CA ALA A 87 8.58 10.67 -2.13
C ALA A 87 9.36 10.77 -0.82
N GLY A 88 10.52 11.37 -0.88
CA GLY A 88 11.37 11.61 0.28
C GLY A 88 12.79 11.94 -0.16
N SER A 89 13.66 12.30 0.81
CA SER A 89 15.06 12.57 0.53
C SER A 89 15.80 11.31 0.10
N VAL A 90 16.95 11.49 -0.52
CA VAL A 90 17.86 10.38 -0.82
C VAL A 90 18.24 9.66 0.48
N ALA A 91 18.31 8.33 0.44
CA ALA A 91 18.72 7.48 1.55
C ALA A 91 17.68 7.32 2.70
N VAL A 92 16.40 7.66 2.48
CA VAL A 92 15.34 7.42 3.48
C VAL A 92 14.53 6.14 3.21
N GLY A 93 15.02 5.25 2.35
CA GLY A 93 14.38 3.96 2.10
C GLY A 93 13.21 3.98 1.11
N LYS A 94 13.12 4.99 0.24
CA LYS A 94 12.04 5.08 -0.77
C LYS A 94 11.94 3.84 -1.66
N SER A 95 13.07 3.34 -2.12
CA SER A 95 13.11 2.17 -3.00
C SER A 95 12.62 0.92 -2.30
N THR A 96 13.01 0.71 -1.04
CA THR A 96 12.53 -0.40 -0.23
C THR A 96 11.02 -0.29 0.00
N THR A 97 10.53 0.91 0.36
CA THR A 97 9.10 1.16 0.56
C THR A 97 8.31 0.83 -0.71
N ALA A 98 8.76 1.31 -1.87
CA ALA A 98 8.08 1.06 -3.14
C ALA A 98 8.02 -0.43 -3.47
N ARG A 99 9.13 -1.15 -3.30
CA ARG A 99 9.18 -2.59 -3.56
C ARG A 99 8.30 -3.39 -2.60
N LEU A 100 8.30 -3.03 -1.31
CA LEU A 100 7.44 -3.66 -0.31
C LEU A 100 5.97 -3.43 -0.62
N LEU A 101 5.58 -2.20 -0.93
CA LEU A 101 4.19 -1.87 -1.28
C LEU A 101 3.74 -2.63 -2.53
N ARG A 102 4.59 -2.73 -3.55
CA ARG A 102 4.28 -3.53 -4.74
C ARG A 102 3.98 -4.97 -4.38
N GLU A 103 4.85 -5.60 -3.60
CA GLU A 103 4.70 -7.00 -3.22
C GLU A 103 3.45 -7.23 -2.37
N LEU A 104 3.22 -6.38 -1.37
CA LEU A 104 2.07 -6.51 -0.48
C LEU A 104 0.75 -6.24 -1.21
N LEU A 105 0.70 -5.25 -2.08
CA LEU A 105 -0.49 -4.95 -2.87
C LEU A 105 -0.81 -6.07 -3.86
N ARG A 106 0.20 -6.69 -4.46
CA ARG A 106 0.00 -7.86 -5.34
C ARG A 106 -0.65 -9.03 -4.62
N ARG A 107 -0.37 -9.19 -3.33
CA ARG A 107 -0.92 -10.26 -2.49
C ARG A 107 -2.27 -9.90 -1.88
N ALA A 108 -2.73 -8.66 -2.06
CA ALA A 108 -4.02 -8.20 -1.54
C ALA A 108 -5.19 -8.92 -2.24
N PRO A 109 -6.40 -8.95 -1.61
CA PRO A 109 -7.57 -9.55 -2.24
C PRO A 109 -7.83 -8.98 -3.63
N GLY A 110 -8.11 -9.84 -4.60
CA GLY A 110 -8.28 -9.46 -6.00
C GLY A 110 -6.99 -9.50 -6.82
N ASN A 111 -5.85 -9.76 -6.19
CA ASN A 111 -4.53 -9.89 -6.84
C ASN A 111 -4.27 -8.81 -7.88
N PRO A 112 -4.29 -7.52 -7.50
CA PRO A 112 -4.14 -6.44 -8.46
C PRO A 112 -2.77 -6.48 -9.14
N LYS A 113 -2.74 -6.08 -10.40
CA LYS A 113 -1.47 -5.91 -11.11
C LYS A 113 -0.82 -4.61 -10.65
N VAL A 114 0.41 -4.70 -10.16
CA VAL A 114 1.16 -3.56 -9.63
C VAL A 114 2.53 -3.49 -10.29
N ASP A 115 2.82 -2.35 -10.89
CA ASP A 115 4.11 -2.09 -11.54
C ASP A 115 4.82 -0.93 -10.85
N LEU A 116 6.14 -0.95 -10.89
CA LEU A 116 6.99 0.15 -10.44
C LEU A 116 7.42 1.00 -11.62
#